data_d5ca8169f02173b2a60ef6aa7b4ccbee
#
_entry.id   d5ca8169f02173b2a60ef6aa7b4ccbee
#
_cell.length_a   1.000
_cell.length_b   1.000
_cell.length_c   1.000
_cell.angle_alpha   90.00
_cell.angle_beta   90.00
_cell.angle_gamma   90.00
#
_symmetry.space_group_name_H-M   'P 1'
#
loop_
_entity.id
_entity.type
_entity.pdbx_description
1 polymer ?
#
loop_
_entity_poly.entity_id
_entity_poly.type
_entity_poly.pdbx_seq_one_letter_code
_entity_poly.pdbx_strand_id
1 'polypeptide(L)'
;GSKEAESALFELLSYGGAKERKAVMKSLKGNWGDLALREYGHRVVMRALDVIDDTTMLRKTVVSDLLDDEARIAELCTHKYGRRVLLHLLAPRDTAFFDQYTINIMQPTFVPASKEDGGNGEDGGEGRMVPTSKKDPDTRRRELLPEVAPKLLSWCTQNASTTLCKATTADVCVALLKQTD
;
A
#
# COMPACT_ATOMS: atom_id res chain seq x y z
N GLY A 1 18.48 -0.35 5.56
CA GLY A 1 18.44 -0.37 4.10
C GLY A 1 18.96 0.94 3.54
N SER A 2 19.54 0.89 2.36
CA SER A 2 19.95 2.10 1.66
C SER A 2 18.81 2.61 0.77
N LYS A 3 18.84 3.89 0.44
CA LYS A 3 17.92 4.51 -0.53
C LYS A 3 17.84 3.72 -1.84
N GLU A 4 18.99 3.29 -2.34
CA GLU A 4 19.13 2.53 -3.58
C GLU A 4 18.43 1.19 -3.50
N ALA A 5 18.60 0.45 -2.40
CA ALA A 5 17.94 -0.84 -2.18
C ALA A 5 16.42 -0.69 -2.10
N GLU A 6 15.92 0.30 -1.36
CA GLU A 6 14.48 0.57 -1.23
C GLU A 6 13.88 1.04 -2.56
N SER A 7 14.62 1.85 -3.35
CA SER A 7 14.21 2.23 -4.71
C SER A 7 14.18 1.03 -5.66
N ALA A 8 15.17 0.15 -5.61
CA ALA A 8 15.18 -1.08 -6.41
C ALA A 8 14.02 -2.00 -6.07
N LEU A 9 13.67 -2.14 -4.79
CA LEU A 9 12.48 -2.90 -4.36
C LEU A 9 11.17 -2.28 -4.88
N PHE A 10 11.07 -0.96 -4.88
CA PHE A 10 9.91 -0.25 -5.43
C PHE A 10 9.74 -0.54 -6.93
N GLU A 11 10.82 -0.45 -7.71
CA GLU A 11 10.82 -0.76 -9.15
C GLU A 11 10.50 -2.24 -9.41
N LEU A 12 11.08 -3.15 -8.63
CA LEU A 12 10.82 -4.58 -8.74
C LEU A 12 9.35 -4.92 -8.44
N LEU A 13 8.72 -4.27 -7.46
CA LEU A 13 7.28 -4.40 -7.22
C LEU A 13 6.45 -3.78 -8.34
N SER A 14 6.88 -2.65 -8.89
CA SER A 14 6.15 -1.95 -9.94
C SER A 14 6.11 -2.73 -11.25
N TYR A 15 7.24 -3.27 -11.69
CA TYR A 15 7.42 -3.85 -13.02
C TYR A 15 7.68 -5.37 -13.01
N GLY A 16 8.03 -5.95 -11.87
CA GLY A 16 8.24 -7.39 -11.74
C GLY A 16 6.95 -8.19 -11.90
N GLY A 17 7.09 -9.43 -12.34
CA GLY A 17 5.98 -10.37 -12.45
C GLY A 17 5.53 -10.94 -11.09
N ALA A 18 4.54 -11.81 -11.12
CA ALA A 18 3.98 -12.43 -9.92
C ALA A 18 5.02 -13.22 -9.10
N LYS A 19 6.00 -13.86 -9.77
CA LYS A 19 7.06 -14.63 -9.11
C LYS A 19 8.01 -13.73 -8.34
N GLU A 20 8.46 -12.65 -8.95
CA GLU A 20 9.37 -11.65 -8.36
C GLU A 20 8.67 -10.95 -7.19
N ARG A 21 7.43 -10.51 -7.36
CA ARG A 21 6.62 -9.90 -6.29
C ARG A 21 6.46 -10.85 -5.10
N LYS A 22 6.17 -12.12 -5.35
CA LYS A 22 6.05 -13.14 -4.28
C LYS A 22 7.38 -13.36 -3.56
N ALA A 23 8.52 -13.29 -4.25
CA ALA A 23 9.84 -13.36 -3.64
C ALA A 23 10.09 -12.16 -2.70
N VAL A 24 9.80 -10.94 -3.15
CA VAL A 24 9.87 -9.72 -2.30
C VAL A 24 8.99 -9.86 -1.07
N MET A 25 7.73 -10.28 -1.24
CA MET A 25 6.81 -10.47 -0.12
C MET A 25 7.32 -11.43 0.95
N LYS A 26 7.96 -12.52 0.52
CA LYS A 26 8.57 -13.50 1.43
C LYS A 26 9.81 -12.96 2.13
N SER A 27 10.67 -12.24 1.42
CA SER A 27 11.92 -11.72 1.97
C SER A 27 11.72 -10.61 3.00
N LEU A 28 10.62 -9.87 2.89
CA LEU A 28 10.28 -8.75 3.79
C LEU A 28 9.32 -9.14 4.92
N LYS A 29 8.89 -10.40 5.00
CA LYS A 29 7.98 -10.86 6.07
C LYS A 29 8.56 -10.56 7.45
N GLY A 30 7.76 -9.94 8.33
CA GLY A 30 8.16 -9.50 9.67
C GLY A 30 8.95 -8.18 9.69
N ASN A 31 9.16 -7.53 8.52
CA ASN A 31 9.89 -6.26 8.41
C ASN A 31 9.08 -5.13 7.76
N TRP A 32 7.83 -5.37 7.40
CA TRP A 32 7.00 -4.37 6.72
C TRP A 32 6.71 -3.15 7.60
N GLY A 33 6.52 -3.36 8.92
CA GLY A 33 6.32 -2.29 9.88
C GLY A 33 7.53 -1.36 9.95
N ASP A 34 8.74 -1.92 10.06
CA ASP A 34 9.98 -1.14 10.11
C ASP A 34 10.26 -0.43 8.77
N LEU A 35 9.93 -1.09 7.66
CA LEU A 35 10.06 -0.50 6.32
C LEU A 35 9.11 0.69 6.14
N ALA A 36 7.90 0.63 6.71
CA ALA A 36 6.91 1.70 6.67
C ALA A 36 7.37 2.99 7.35
N LEU A 37 8.31 2.91 8.30
CA LEU A 37 8.86 4.06 9.01
C LEU A 37 10.01 4.75 8.27
N ARG A 38 10.49 4.19 7.16
CA ARG A 38 11.62 4.72 6.42
C ARG A 38 11.21 5.68 5.31
N GLU A 39 12.11 6.62 4.99
CA GLU A 39 11.88 7.65 3.99
C GLU A 39 11.56 7.13 2.58
N TYR A 40 12.23 6.09 2.14
CA TYR A 40 11.98 5.43 0.85
C TYR A 40 11.18 4.14 1.04
N GLY A 41 11.33 3.47 2.18
CA GLY A 41 10.68 2.22 2.51
C GLY A 41 9.15 2.30 2.56
N HIS A 42 8.58 3.39 3.08
CA HIS A 42 7.12 3.54 3.10
C HIS A 42 6.50 3.47 1.69
N ARG A 43 7.23 3.93 0.66
CA ARG A 43 6.78 3.85 -0.74
C ARG A 43 6.75 2.40 -1.24
N VAL A 44 7.73 1.59 -0.80
CA VAL A 44 7.76 0.15 -1.10
C VAL A 44 6.54 -0.55 -0.52
N VAL A 45 6.19 -0.22 0.74
CA VAL A 45 4.98 -0.76 1.40
C VAL A 45 3.72 -0.34 0.65
N MET A 46 3.57 0.95 0.33
CA MET A 46 2.43 1.47 -0.43
C MET A 46 2.33 0.80 -1.81
N ARG A 47 3.45 0.63 -2.52
CA ARG A 47 3.48 -0.05 -3.81
C ARG A 47 3.08 -1.52 -3.69
N ALA A 48 3.53 -2.24 -2.67
CA ALA A 48 3.10 -3.62 -2.43
C ALA A 48 1.58 -3.73 -2.25
N LEU A 49 0.98 -2.80 -1.52
CA LEU A 49 -0.48 -2.72 -1.33
C LEU A 49 -1.23 -2.47 -2.65
N ASP A 50 -0.62 -1.78 -3.62
CA ASP A 50 -1.24 -1.47 -4.91
C ASP A 50 -1.08 -2.58 -5.96
N VAL A 51 -0.01 -3.39 -5.91
CA VAL A 51 0.33 -4.29 -7.01
C VAL A 51 0.25 -5.78 -6.69
N ILE A 52 0.16 -6.16 -5.42
CA ILE A 52 0.02 -7.57 -5.03
C ILE A 52 -1.45 -7.99 -5.17
N ASP A 53 -1.72 -8.91 -6.08
CA ASP A 53 -3.08 -9.38 -6.38
C ASP A 53 -3.64 -10.35 -5.32
N ASP A 54 -2.75 -11.06 -4.60
CA ASP A 54 -3.13 -11.96 -3.50
C ASP A 54 -3.36 -11.18 -2.21
N THR A 55 -4.60 -10.76 -1.99
CA THR A 55 -5.00 -10.03 -0.78
C THR A 55 -4.94 -10.87 0.49
N THR A 56 -5.00 -12.20 0.38
CA THR A 56 -4.77 -13.09 1.52
C THR A 56 -3.31 -13.04 1.96
N MET A 57 -2.38 -13.03 1.00
CA MET A 57 -0.96 -12.83 1.29
C MET A 57 -0.72 -11.44 1.89
N LEU A 58 -1.29 -10.37 1.31
CA LEU A 58 -1.18 -9.01 1.85
C LEU A 58 -1.63 -8.94 3.31
N ARG A 59 -2.81 -9.51 3.63
CA ARG A 59 -3.32 -9.55 5.02
C ARG A 59 -2.35 -10.22 5.96
N LYS A 60 -1.88 -11.43 5.62
CA LYS A 60 -1.02 -12.26 6.49
C LYS A 60 0.42 -11.78 6.62
N THR A 61 0.87 -10.90 5.76
CA THR A 61 2.26 -10.40 5.78
C THR A 61 2.32 -8.91 6.05
N VAL A 62 1.75 -8.08 5.18
CA VAL A 62 1.86 -6.62 5.29
C VAL A 62 0.92 -6.07 6.37
N VAL A 63 -0.38 -6.36 6.26
CA VAL A 63 -1.38 -5.80 7.20
C VAL A 63 -1.14 -6.28 8.61
N SER A 64 -0.80 -7.56 8.80
CA SER A 64 -0.44 -8.13 10.09
C SER A 64 0.77 -7.41 10.71
N ASP A 65 1.88 -7.23 9.97
CA ASP A 65 3.07 -6.53 10.46
C ASP A 65 2.80 -5.05 10.82
N LEU A 66 1.80 -4.42 10.18
CA LEU A 66 1.44 -3.02 10.42
C LEU A 66 0.46 -2.85 11.60
N LEU A 67 -0.50 -3.78 11.77
CA LEU A 67 -1.70 -3.54 12.58
C LEU A 67 -2.02 -4.59 13.65
N ASP A 68 -1.21 -5.61 13.85
CA ASP A 68 -1.48 -6.63 14.89
C ASP A 68 -0.95 -6.21 16.28
N ASP A 69 -0.10 -5.19 16.35
CA ASP A 69 0.45 -4.65 17.58
C ASP A 69 0.00 -3.19 17.77
N GLU A 70 -0.62 -2.88 18.92
CA GLU A 70 -1.09 -1.53 19.27
C GLU A 70 0.06 -0.51 19.36
N ALA A 71 1.23 -0.92 19.85
CA ALA A 71 2.40 -0.05 19.89
C ALA A 71 2.87 0.29 18.47
N ARG A 72 2.81 -0.66 17.54
CA ARG A 72 3.12 -0.43 16.14
C ARG A 72 2.10 0.52 15.49
N ILE A 73 0.82 0.37 15.76
CA ILE A 73 -0.22 1.29 15.26
C ILE A 73 0.05 2.71 15.77
N ALA A 74 0.34 2.87 17.07
CA ALA A 74 0.66 4.16 17.67
C ALA A 74 1.89 4.81 17.00
N GLU A 75 2.94 4.02 16.76
CA GLU A 75 4.15 4.47 16.07
C GLU A 75 3.85 4.91 14.64
N LEU A 76 3.13 4.10 13.86
CA LEU A 76 2.75 4.44 12.49
C LEU A 76 1.88 5.69 12.42
N CYS A 77 0.89 5.84 13.28
CA CYS A 77 0.00 7.00 13.32
C CYS A 77 0.74 8.31 13.61
N THR A 78 1.80 8.27 14.42
CA THR A 78 2.56 9.45 14.83
C THR A 78 3.78 9.73 13.96
N HIS A 79 4.26 8.72 13.22
CA HIS A 79 5.46 8.83 12.40
C HIS A 79 5.17 9.46 11.04
N LYS A 80 6.05 10.35 10.57
CA LYS A 80 5.93 11.08 9.30
C LYS A 80 5.65 10.17 8.10
N TYR A 81 6.34 9.05 7.98
CA TYR A 81 6.22 8.12 6.86
C TYR A 81 5.21 7.00 7.12
N GLY A 82 5.18 6.47 8.36
CA GLY A 82 4.23 5.42 8.76
C GLY A 82 2.79 5.84 8.54
N ARG A 83 2.44 7.07 8.92
CA ARG A 83 1.12 7.65 8.68
C ARG A 83 0.72 7.61 7.20
N ARG A 84 1.65 7.86 6.28
CA ARG A 84 1.37 7.83 4.83
C ARG A 84 0.94 6.44 4.36
N VAL A 85 1.49 5.38 4.95
CA VAL A 85 1.06 4.00 4.65
C VAL A 85 -0.38 3.76 5.10
N LEU A 86 -0.73 4.21 6.31
CA LEU A 86 -2.10 4.09 6.83
C LEU A 86 -3.10 4.90 5.99
N LEU A 87 -2.76 6.13 5.64
CA LEU A 87 -3.57 6.97 4.76
C LEU A 87 -3.72 6.37 3.36
N HIS A 88 -2.68 5.71 2.82
CA HIS A 88 -2.76 5.02 1.54
C HIS A 88 -3.70 3.80 1.58
N LEU A 89 -3.74 3.07 2.69
CA LEU A 89 -4.71 1.99 2.90
C LEU A 89 -6.16 2.50 2.95
N LEU A 90 -6.38 3.67 3.55
CA LEU A 90 -7.71 4.24 3.75
C LEU A 90 -8.18 5.07 2.56
N ALA A 91 -7.35 5.98 2.07
CA ALA A 91 -7.68 6.95 1.04
C ALA A 91 -6.50 7.12 0.07
N PRO A 92 -6.23 6.11 -0.79
CA PRO A 92 -5.09 6.15 -1.72
C PRO A 92 -5.22 7.33 -2.68
N ARG A 93 -4.11 8.02 -2.91
CA ARG A 93 -4.01 9.14 -3.85
C ARG A 93 -4.96 10.33 -3.59
N ASP A 94 -5.56 10.41 -2.40
CA ASP A 94 -6.39 11.57 -2.01
C ASP A 94 -5.50 12.81 -1.84
N THR A 95 -5.80 13.87 -2.59
CA THR A 95 -5.08 15.15 -2.59
C THR A 95 -5.13 15.88 -1.24
N ALA A 96 -6.07 15.50 -0.36
CA ALA A 96 -6.11 16.02 1.01
C ALA A 96 -4.93 15.51 1.87
N PHE A 97 -4.35 14.36 1.53
CA PHE A 97 -3.31 13.71 2.32
C PHE A 97 -1.98 13.55 1.61
N PHE A 98 -1.97 13.59 0.27
CA PHE A 98 -0.79 13.34 -0.54
C PHE A 98 -0.48 14.50 -1.46
N ASP A 99 0.82 14.82 -1.56
CA ASP A 99 1.34 15.74 -2.56
C ASP A 99 1.29 15.13 -3.98
N GLN A 100 1.27 15.99 -5.00
CA GLN A 100 1.17 15.57 -6.40
C GLN A 100 2.30 14.64 -6.83
N TYR A 101 3.52 14.81 -6.27
CA TYR A 101 4.64 13.92 -6.57
C TYR A 101 4.35 12.49 -6.09
N THR A 102 3.87 12.35 -4.85
CA THR A 102 3.49 11.03 -4.29
C THR A 102 2.36 10.40 -5.10
N ILE A 103 1.33 11.19 -5.46
CA ILE A 103 0.22 10.71 -6.28
C ILE A 103 0.74 10.20 -7.64
N ASN A 104 1.65 10.93 -8.28
CA ASN A 104 2.19 10.56 -9.58
C ASN A 104 2.99 9.26 -9.53
N ILE A 105 3.90 9.10 -8.55
CA ILE A 105 4.70 7.87 -8.42
C ILE A 105 3.87 6.65 -8.02
N MET A 106 2.69 6.85 -7.42
CA MET A 106 1.78 5.78 -7.01
C MET A 106 0.69 5.47 -8.06
N GLN A 107 0.78 6.05 -9.26
CA GLN A 107 -0.12 5.66 -10.36
C GLN A 107 0.09 4.19 -10.75
N PRO A 108 -0.95 3.53 -11.29
CA PRO A 108 -0.82 2.19 -11.85
C PRO A 108 0.32 2.12 -12.87
N THR A 109 1.08 1.03 -12.85
CA THR A 109 2.17 0.80 -13.79
C THR A 109 1.72 -0.11 -14.92
N PHE A 110 2.25 0.15 -16.11
CA PHE A 110 1.91 -0.59 -17.33
C PHE A 110 3.20 -1.09 -17.98
N VAL A 111 3.10 -2.25 -18.64
CA VAL A 111 4.16 -2.85 -19.46
C VAL A 111 3.62 -3.21 -20.83
N PRO A 112 4.47 -3.29 -21.86
CA PRO A 112 4.05 -3.84 -23.15
C PRO A 112 3.48 -5.27 -22.97
N ALA A 113 2.37 -5.55 -23.63
CA ALA A 113 1.77 -6.88 -23.61
C ALA A 113 2.78 -7.92 -24.14
N SER A 114 2.99 -9.00 -23.38
CA SER A 114 3.77 -10.14 -23.85
C SER A 114 2.89 -11.05 -24.71
N LYS A 115 3.51 -11.84 -25.59
CA LYS A 115 2.79 -12.80 -26.45
C LYS A 115 2.00 -13.86 -25.66
N GLU A 116 2.29 -14.01 -24.37
CA GLU A 116 1.60 -14.95 -23.47
C GLU A 116 0.30 -14.38 -22.88
N ASP A 117 0.08 -13.05 -22.92
CA ASP A 117 -1.16 -12.39 -22.47
C ASP A 117 -2.24 -12.29 -23.57
N GLY A 118 -1.96 -12.84 -24.75
CA GLY A 118 -2.87 -12.87 -25.89
C GLY A 118 -3.87 -14.03 -25.82
N GLY A 119 -5.06 -13.81 -25.25
CA GLY A 119 -6.21 -14.62 -25.60
C GLY A 119 -6.48 -14.56 -27.11
N ASN A 120 -6.94 -15.68 -27.71
CA ASN A 120 -7.24 -15.89 -29.12
C ASN A 120 -7.97 -14.73 -29.83
N GLY A 121 -7.24 -13.71 -30.24
CA GLY A 121 -7.73 -12.60 -31.02
C GLY A 121 -6.65 -12.15 -32.00
N GLU A 122 -6.92 -12.21 -33.30
CA GLU A 122 -6.02 -11.88 -34.43
C GLU A 122 -5.59 -10.40 -34.50
N ASP A 123 -5.77 -9.63 -33.45
CA ASP A 123 -5.35 -8.21 -33.39
C ASP A 123 -4.19 -8.01 -32.40
N GLY A 124 -3.03 -8.61 -32.76
CA GLY A 124 -1.75 -8.41 -32.09
C GLY A 124 -1.14 -7.04 -32.40
N GLY A 125 -1.84 -5.96 -32.05
CA GLY A 125 -1.30 -4.61 -32.20
C GLY A 125 -0.02 -4.45 -31.40
N GLU A 126 1.11 -4.32 -32.09
CA GLU A 126 2.40 -3.91 -31.50
C GLU A 126 2.20 -2.61 -30.71
N GLY A 127 2.47 -2.65 -29.39
CA GLY A 127 2.42 -1.48 -28.53
C GLY A 127 1.27 -1.42 -27.53
N ARG A 128 0.42 -2.46 -27.42
CA ARG A 128 -0.62 -2.46 -26.37
C ARG A 128 0.02 -2.54 -24.98
N MET A 129 -0.29 -1.56 -24.14
CA MET A 129 0.14 -1.53 -22.75
C MET A 129 -0.88 -2.24 -21.86
N VAL A 130 -0.40 -3.12 -21.00
CA VAL A 130 -1.22 -3.84 -20.01
C VAL A 130 -0.81 -3.45 -18.59
N PRO A 131 -1.76 -3.38 -17.65
CA PRO A 131 -1.41 -3.09 -16.26
C PRO A 131 -0.57 -4.24 -15.69
N THR A 132 0.42 -3.90 -14.87
CA THR A 132 1.30 -4.89 -14.23
C THR A 132 0.61 -5.67 -13.11
N SER A 133 -0.52 -5.19 -12.62
CA SER A 133 -1.40 -5.86 -11.64
C SER A 133 -2.71 -6.21 -12.31
N LYS A 134 -3.18 -7.45 -12.11
CA LYS A 134 -4.43 -7.96 -12.70
C LYS A 134 -5.67 -7.51 -11.94
N LYS A 135 -5.53 -7.33 -10.61
CA LYS A 135 -6.63 -6.87 -9.76
C LYS A 135 -6.70 -5.35 -9.72
N ASP A 136 -7.89 -4.83 -9.90
CA ASP A 136 -8.16 -3.41 -9.74
C ASP A 136 -7.78 -2.91 -8.32
N PRO A 137 -7.10 -1.75 -8.20
CA PRO A 137 -6.67 -1.21 -6.91
C PRO A 137 -7.81 -0.98 -5.90
N ASP A 138 -8.98 -0.48 -6.36
CA ASP A 138 -10.12 -0.24 -5.47
C ASP A 138 -10.77 -1.54 -4.99
N THR A 139 -10.80 -2.55 -5.84
CA THR A 139 -11.25 -3.90 -5.45
C THR A 139 -10.32 -4.48 -4.39
N ARG A 140 -9.01 -4.37 -4.56
CA ARG A 140 -8.02 -4.83 -3.57
C ARG A 140 -8.19 -4.11 -2.25
N ARG A 141 -8.35 -2.79 -2.28
CA ARG A 141 -8.59 -1.98 -1.08
C ARG A 141 -9.85 -2.42 -0.35
N ARG A 142 -10.97 -2.59 -1.06
CA ARG A 142 -12.24 -3.08 -0.47
C ARG A 142 -12.10 -4.44 0.21
N GLU A 143 -11.25 -5.31 -0.30
CA GLU A 143 -10.97 -6.60 0.34
C GLU A 143 -10.10 -6.48 1.60
N LEU A 144 -9.28 -5.44 1.74
CA LEU A 144 -8.41 -5.22 2.91
C LEU A 144 -9.10 -4.42 4.01
N LEU A 145 -9.97 -3.47 3.67
CA LEU A 145 -10.64 -2.57 4.62
C LEU A 145 -11.36 -3.28 5.77
N PRO A 146 -12.07 -4.40 5.59
CA PRO A 146 -12.73 -5.10 6.70
C PRO A 146 -11.81 -5.54 7.83
N GLU A 147 -10.52 -5.72 7.56
CA GLU A 147 -9.52 -6.04 8.58
C GLU A 147 -8.80 -4.79 9.10
N VAL A 148 -8.54 -3.83 8.23
CA VAL A 148 -7.80 -2.61 8.54
C VAL A 148 -8.63 -1.62 9.37
N ALA A 149 -9.85 -1.32 8.92
CA ALA A 149 -10.67 -0.27 9.51
C ALA A 149 -11.05 -0.53 10.99
N PRO A 150 -11.47 -1.74 11.41
CA PRO A 150 -11.79 -2.00 12.81
C PRO A 150 -10.60 -1.83 13.75
N LYS A 151 -9.39 -2.27 13.35
CA LYS A 151 -8.17 -2.15 14.16
C LYS A 151 -7.79 -0.68 14.37
N LEU A 152 -7.81 0.10 13.29
CA LEU A 152 -7.52 1.53 13.36
C LEU A 152 -8.60 2.29 14.15
N LEU A 153 -9.87 1.96 13.96
CA LEU A 153 -10.98 2.58 14.69
C LEU A 153 -10.89 2.29 16.18
N SER A 154 -10.61 1.05 16.56
CA SER A 154 -10.39 0.67 17.96
C SER A 154 -9.26 1.49 18.59
N TRP A 155 -8.11 1.58 17.90
CA TRP A 155 -6.98 2.37 18.38
C TRP A 155 -7.34 3.86 18.48
N CYS A 156 -7.96 4.47 17.48
CA CYS A 156 -8.37 5.87 17.48
C CYS A 156 -9.34 6.17 18.62
N THR A 157 -10.29 5.27 18.90
CA THR A 157 -11.27 5.45 19.99
C THR A 157 -10.61 5.38 21.35
N GLN A 158 -9.73 4.41 21.57
CA GLN A 158 -9.01 4.26 22.84
C GLN A 158 -8.03 5.40 23.11
N ASN A 159 -7.50 6.01 22.05
CA ASN A 159 -6.50 7.09 22.10
C ASN A 159 -7.05 8.45 21.65
N ALA A 160 -8.37 8.68 21.81
CA ALA A 160 -9.07 9.86 21.27
C ALA A 160 -8.44 11.19 21.67
N SER A 161 -8.01 11.34 22.93
CA SER A 161 -7.33 12.55 23.43
C SER A 161 -6.02 12.84 22.68
N THR A 162 -5.21 11.81 22.43
CA THR A 162 -3.94 11.94 21.69
C THR A 162 -4.20 12.13 20.19
N THR A 163 -5.22 11.47 19.67
CA THR A 163 -5.57 11.43 18.25
C THR A 163 -6.09 12.78 17.77
N LEU A 164 -6.93 13.44 18.57
CA LEU A 164 -7.51 14.74 18.21
C LEU A 164 -6.58 15.92 18.44
N CYS A 165 -5.59 15.78 19.34
CA CYS A 165 -4.66 16.84 19.67
C CYS A 165 -3.52 17.03 18.66
N LYS A 166 -3.29 16.07 17.76
CA LYS A 166 -2.20 16.14 16.77
C LYS A 166 -2.77 16.03 15.36
N ALA A 167 -2.49 17.00 14.50
CA ALA A 167 -2.90 16.98 13.09
C ALA A 167 -2.53 15.67 12.37
N THR A 168 -1.36 15.11 12.70
CA THR A 168 -0.87 13.88 12.09
C THR A 168 -1.75 12.65 12.36
N THR A 169 -2.31 12.53 13.55
CA THR A 169 -3.20 11.43 13.93
C THR A 169 -4.65 11.72 13.53
N ALA A 170 -5.04 13.00 13.53
CA ALA A 170 -6.36 13.42 13.08
C ALA A 170 -6.62 13.06 11.61
N ASP A 171 -5.61 13.15 10.73
CA ASP A 171 -5.73 12.76 9.32
C ASP A 171 -6.16 11.29 9.16
N VAL A 172 -5.63 10.38 9.98
CA VAL A 172 -6.01 8.96 9.95
C VAL A 172 -7.46 8.77 10.36
N CYS A 173 -7.93 9.51 11.38
CA CYS A 173 -9.33 9.49 11.79
C CYS A 173 -10.26 10.05 10.72
N VAL A 174 -9.90 11.17 10.09
CA VAL A 174 -10.67 11.75 8.99
C VAL A 174 -10.76 10.78 7.82
N ALA A 175 -9.64 10.15 7.45
CA ALA A 175 -9.62 9.16 6.38
C ALA A 175 -10.49 7.92 6.72
N LEU A 176 -10.51 7.48 7.98
CA LEU A 176 -11.38 6.40 8.46
C LEU A 176 -12.86 6.76 8.35
N LEU A 177 -13.25 7.95 8.80
CA LEU A 177 -14.64 8.39 8.76
C LEU A 177 -15.19 8.44 7.33
N LYS A 178 -14.36 8.80 6.36
CA LYS A 178 -14.71 8.76 4.93
C LYS A 178 -15.00 7.34 4.39
N GLN A 179 -14.69 6.28 5.14
CA GLN A 179 -14.97 4.89 4.74
C GLN A 179 -16.31 4.36 5.29
N THR A 180 -16.96 5.10 6.18
CA THR A 180 -18.21 4.69 6.84
C THR A 180 -19.46 5.19 6.14
N ASP A 181 -19.33 6.03 5.12
CA ASP A 181 -20.39 6.50 4.22
C ASP A 181 -20.46 5.63 2.95
#